data_23704a09dd8ff8310ea7ceed3c7b7843
#
_entry.id   23704a09dd8ff8310ea7ceed3c7b7843
#
_cell.length_a   1.000
_cell.length_b   1.000
_cell.length_c   1.000
_cell.angle_alpha   90.00
_cell.angle_beta   90.00
_cell.angle_gamma   90.00
#
_symmetry.space_group_name_H-M   'P 1'
#
loop_
_entity.id
_entity.type
_entity.pdbx_description
1 polymer ?
#
loop_
_entity_poly.entity_id
_entity_poly.type
_entity_poly.pdbx_seq_one_letter_code
_entity_poly.pdbx_strand_id
1 'polypeptide(L)'
;MKHLYFLSIVLLSLNATAQLKDCATCASQVIKEQQISKLSIDELRFLTNDLYARKGYKFKDYEISNYFNEKPWYKPVSDNSKLKLNAVEEQNVKLFQERTAILKADREKLIEALRSLKAETLKGNSPIPKGNSNEYFSKTIAKIT
;
A
#
# COMPACT_ATOMS: atom_id res chain seq x y z
N MET A 1 9.21 44.53 -41.31
CA MET A 1 8.50 43.23 -41.16
C MET A 1 9.02 42.58 -39.87
N LYS A 2 8.19 42.60 -38.82
CA LYS A 2 8.58 42.05 -37.50
C LYS A 2 7.96 40.64 -37.40
N HIS A 3 8.80 39.60 -37.42
CA HIS A 3 8.35 38.21 -37.21
C HIS A 3 8.08 37.98 -35.72
N LEU A 4 6.81 37.84 -35.38
CA LEU A 4 6.34 37.48 -34.06
C LEU A 4 6.41 35.96 -33.92
N TYR A 5 7.43 35.42 -33.23
CA TYR A 5 7.52 34.02 -32.92
C TYR A 5 6.57 33.69 -31.75
N PHE A 6 5.44 33.05 -32.04
CA PHE A 6 4.55 32.48 -31.04
C PHE A 6 5.21 31.22 -30.46
N LEU A 7 5.80 31.36 -29.29
CA LEU A 7 6.35 30.24 -28.53
C LEU A 7 5.18 29.48 -27.86
N SER A 8 4.67 28.43 -28.50
CA SER A 8 3.68 27.51 -27.91
C SER A 8 4.34 26.72 -26.79
N ILE A 9 4.14 27.17 -25.55
CA ILE A 9 4.48 26.38 -24.36
C ILE A 9 3.42 25.29 -24.22
N VAL A 10 3.76 24.07 -24.65
CA VAL A 10 2.98 22.87 -24.36
C VAL A 10 3.20 22.55 -22.89
N LEU A 11 2.25 22.95 -22.04
CA LEU A 11 2.17 22.53 -20.65
C LEU A 11 1.86 21.03 -20.61
N LEU A 12 2.89 20.20 -20.55
CA LEU A 12 2.78 18.80 -20.16
C LEU A 12 2.32 18.77 -18.70
N SER A 13 1.02 18.63 -18.47
CA SER A 13 0.47 18.36 -17.15
C SER A 13 0.94 16.98 -16.70
N LEU A 14 2.04 16.94 -15.95
CA LEU A 14 2.45 15.75 -15.20
C LEU A 14 1.36 15.49 -14.15
N ASN A 15 0.48 14.52 -14.43
CA ASN A 15 -0.46 14.00 -13.44
C ASN A 15 0.35 13.23 -12.38
N ALA A 16 1.02 13.94 -11.49
CA ALA A 16 1.60 13.35 -10.29
C ALA A 16 0.43 12.93 -9.38
N THR A 17 0.05 11.65 -9.44
CA THR A 17 -0.90 11.10 -8.48
C THR A 17 -0.22 11.05 -7.11
N ALA A 18 -0.65 11.93 -6.21
CA ALA A 18 -0.16 11.92 -4.84
C ALA A 18 -0.54 10.60 -4.15
N GLN A 19 0.40 10.04 -3.39
CA GLN A 19 0.15 8.86 -2.55
C GLN A 19 -0.93 9.16 -1.51
N LEU A 20 -1.87 8.23 -1.33
CA LEU A 20 -2.93 8.36 -0.34
C LEU A 20 -2.35 8.28 1.07
N LYS A 21 -2.61 9.30 1.91
CA LYS A 21 -2.10 9.37 3.28
C LYS A 21 -3.15 8.99 4.32
N ASP A 22 -4.42 9.27 4.04
CA ASP A 22 -5.55 8.97 4.89
C ASP A 22 -6.83 8.79 4.06
N CYS A 23 -7.93 8.42 4.70
CA CYS A 23 -9.22 8.18 4.06
C CYS A 23 -10.20 9.36 4.21
N ALA A 24 -9.72 10.61 4.32
CA ALA A 24 -10.59 11.77 4.43
C ALA A 24 -11.60 11.91 3.26
N THR A 25 -11.21 11.47 2.07
CA THR A 25 -12.05 11.50 0.86
C THR A 25 -12.63 10.15 0.45
N CYS A 26 -12.27 9.06 1.13
CA CYS A 26 -12.67 7.69 0.72
C CYS A 26 -14.20 7.44 0.75
N ALA A 27 -14.98 8.29 1.42
CA ALA A 27 -16.44 8.17 1.44
C ALA A 27 -17.12 8.69 0.14
N SER A 28 -16.42 9.54 -0.61
CA SER A 28 -16.97 10.21 -1.79
C SER A 28 -16.13 10.04 -3.06
N GLN A 29 -14.88 9.56 -2.91
CA GLN A 29 -13.94 9.41 -4.01
C GLN A 29 -13.48 7.97 -4.12
N VAL A 30 -13.59 7.39 -5.31
CA VAL A 30 -12.97 6.10 -5.64
C VAL A 30 -11.48 6.28 -5.75
N ILE A 31 -10.73 5.54 -4.93
CA ILE A 31 -9.27 5.57 -4.91
C ILE A 31 -8.72 4.77 -6.09
N LYS A 32 -7.70 5.29 -6.74
CA LYS A 32 -7.02 4.63 -7.86
C LYS A 32 -5.83 3.81 -7.36
N GLU A 33 -5.54 2.70 -8.04
CA GLU A 33 -4.41 1.81 -7.69
C GLU A 33 -3.08 2.56 -7.61
N GLN A 34 -2.84 3.54 -8.49
CA GLN A 34 -1.62 4.34 -8.49
C GLN A 34 -1.39 5.11 -7.18
N GLN A 35 -2.48 5.48 -6.48
CA GLN A 35 -2.40 6.21 -5.20
C GLN A 35 -1.96 5.33 -4.03
N ILE A 36 -2.09 4.01 -4.17
CA ILE A 36 -1.75 3.01 -3.14
C ILE A 36 -0.61 2.06 -3.56
N SER A 37 -0.10 2.19 -4.78
CA SER A 37 0.86 1.23 -5.36
C SER A 37 2.17 1.10 -4.58
N LYS A 38 2.59 2.15 -3.87
CA LYS A 38 3.81 2.19 -3.06
C LYS A 38 3.57 1.96 -1.56
N LEU A 39 2.33 1.73 -1.16
CA LEU A 39 1.99 1.51 0.24
C LEU A 39 2.38 0.11 0.69
N SER A 40 2.88 0.02 1.91
CA SER A 40 3.15 -1.22 2.62
C SER A 40 1.86 -1.90 3.10
N ILE A 41 1.98 -3.16 3.54
CA ILE A 41 0.87 -3.92 4.14
C ILE A 41 0.28 -3.17 5.34
N ASP A 42 1.13 -2.59 6.19
CA ASP A 42 0.68 -1.88 7.39
C ASP A 42 -0.02 -0.55 7.05
N GLU A 43 0.50 0.22 6.09
CA GLU A 43 -0.16 1.43 5.62
C GLU A 43 -1.54 1.13 5.02
N LEU A 44 -1.69 0.08 4.23
CA LEU A 44 -2.98 -0.36 3.70
C LEU A 44 -3.93 -0.84 4.81
N ARG A 45 -3.40 -1.50 5.86
CA ARG A 45 -4.16 -1.87 7.06
C ARG A 45 -4.70 -0.62 7.77
N PHE A 46 -3.86 0.40 7.96
CA PHE A 46 -4.28 1.65 8.58
C PHE A 46 -5.29 2.42 7.72
N LEU A 47 -5.13 2.47 6.39
CA LEU A 47 -6.11 3.10 5.50
C LEU A 47 -7.48 2.40 5.55
N THR A 48 -7.48 1.06 5.55
CA THR A 48 -8.72 0.30 5.69
C THR A 48 -9.41 0.63 7.01
N ASN A 49 -8.66 0.67 8.10
CA ASN A 49 -9.20 1.01 9.42
C ASN A 49 -9.60 2.48 9.54
N ASP A 50 -8.90 3.41 8.86
CA ASP A 50 -9.26 4.84 8.83
C ASP A 50 -10.67 5.04 8.22
N LEU A 51 -10.98 4.29 7.16
CA LEU A 51 -12.31 4.32 6.56
C LEU A 51 -13.39 3.89 7.58
N TYR A 52 -13.16 2.79 8.31
CA TYR A 52 -14.06 2.34 9.37
C TYR A 52 -14.10 3.30 10.58
N ALA A 53 -12.95 3.88 10.97
CA ALA A 53 -12.86 4.85 12.04
C ALA A 53 -13.70 6.10 11.77
N ARG A 54 -13.73 6.57 10.52
CA ARG A 54 -14.58 7.71 10.10
C ARG A 54 -16.07 7.42 10.19
N LYS A 55 -16.45 6.14 10.18
CA LYS A 55 -17.82 5.69 10.50
C LYS A 55 -18.07 5.57 12.00
N GLY A 56 -17.05 5.73 12.82
CA GLY A 56 -17.15 5.54 14.26
C GLY A 56 -16.99 4.08 14.71
N TYR A 57 -16.35 3.23 13.91
CA TYR A 57 -16.12 1.83 14.30
C TYR A 57 -15.28 1.74 15.56
N LYS A 58 -15.80 1.06 16.59
CA LYS A 58 -15.10 0.81 17.85
C LYS A 58 -14.17 -0.39 17.70
N PHE A 59 -12.88 -0.14 17.67
CA PHE A 59 -11.86 -1.17 17.50
C PHE A 59 -11.63 -1.95 18.78
N LYS A 60 -11.42 -3.28 18.63
CA LYS A 60 -10.98 -4.18 19.71
C LYS A 60 -9.46 -4.34 19.75
N ASP A 61 -8.81 -4.21 18.61
CA ASP A 61 -7.36 -4.23 18.47
C ASP A 61 -6.77 -3.03 19.20
N TYR A 62 -5.82 -3.28 20.11
CA TYR A 62 -5.23 -2.25 20.99
C TYR A 62 -4.44 -1.20 20.21
N GLU A 63 -3.63 -1.64 19.24
CA GLU A 63 -2.80 -0.73 18.42
C GLU A 63 -3.69 0.20 17.59
N ILE A 64 -4.66 -0.36 16.90
CA ILE A 64 -5.59 0.40 16.05
C ILE A 64 -6.45 1.33 16.88
N SER A 65 -6.96 0.85 18.03
CA SER A 65 -7.77 1.65 18.95
C SER A 65 -7.00 2.85 19.48
N ASN A 66 -5.77 2.65 19.95
CA ASN A 66 -4.92 3.74 20.45
C ASN A 66 -4.62 4.76 19.36
N TYR A 67 -4.24 4.29 18.16
CA TYR A 67 -3.94 5.18 17.04
C TYR A 67 -5.13 6.11 16.71
N PHE A 68 -6.37 5.57 16.66
CA PHE A 68 -7.52 6.39 16.31
C PHE A 68 -8.03 7.23 17.49
N ASN A 69 -7.88 6.77 18.72
CA ASN A 69 -8.24 7.56 19.91
C ASN A 69 -7.46 8.89 20.02
N GLU A 70 -6.28 8.98 19.41
CA GLU A 70 -5.50 10.22 19.33
C GLU A 70 -6.03 11.19 18.25
N LYS A 71 -6.97 10.76 17.39
CA LYS A 71 -7.52 11.62 16.34
C LYS A 71 -8.71 12.41 16.85
N PRO A 72 -8.68 13.77 16.79
CA PRO A 72 -9.77 14.61 17.32
C PRO A 72 -11.13 14.34 16.68
N TRP A 73 -11.13 13.83 15.44
CA TRP A 73 -12.35 13.54 14.69
C TRP A 73 -12.93 12.15 14.97
N TYR A 74 -12.19 11.24 15.61
CA TYR A 74 -12.66 9.87 15.86
C TYR A 74 -13.65 9.85 17.03
N LYS A 75 -14.85 9.34 16.78
CA LYS A 75 -15.92 9.21 17.78
C LYS A 75 -16.53 7.82 17.66
N PRO A 76 -16.06 6.83 18.45
CA PRO A 76 -16.55 5.48 18.37
C PRO A 76 -18.01 5.38 18.83
N VAL A 77 -18.79 4.59 18.08
CA VAL A 77 -20.18 4.27 18.43
C VAL A 77 -20.22 3.16 19.49
N SER A 78 -21.36 3.04 20.17
CA SER A 78 -21.58 1.95 21.15
C SER A 78 -21.79 0.58 20.51
N ASP A 79 -22.30 0.55 19.27
CA ASP A 79 -22.70 -0.68 18.58
C ASP A 79 -22.24 -0.64 17.10
N ASN A 80 -21.23 -1.45 16.80
CA ASN A 80 -20.67 -1.57 15.45
C ASN A 80 -21.62 -2.22 14.45
N SER A 81 -22.63 -2.97 14.88
CA SER A 81 -23.55 -3.70 14.00
C SER A 81 -24.42 -2.78 13.13
N LYS A 82 -24.55 -1.51 13.55
CA LYS A 82 -25.32 -0.50 12.82
C LYS A 82 -24.52 0.24 11.75
N LEU A 83 -23.22 0.03 11.71
CA LEU A 83 -22.35 0.70 10.75
C LEU A 83 -22.49 0.08 9.36
N LYS A 84 -22.69 0.94 8.36
CA LYS A 84 -22.74 0.52 6.96
C LYS A 84 -21.81 1.39 6.14
N LEU A 85 -21.07 0.73 5.27
CA LEU A 85 -20.30 1.42 4.24
C LEU A 85 -21.23 1.77 3.08
N ASN A 86 -20.94 2.87 2.40
CA ASN A 86 -21.56 3.15 1.10
C ASN A 86 -20.81 2.44 -0.03
N ALA A 87 -21.35 2.45 -1.25
CA ALA A 87 -20.77 1.75 -2.39
C ALA A 87 -19.33 2.19 -2.73
N VAL A 88 -19.00 3.48 -2.54
CA VAL A 88 -17.65 4.02 -2.78
C VAL A 88 -16.68 3.51 -1.72
N GLU A 89 -17.10 3.50 -0.47
CA GLU A 89 -16.30 2.98 0.65
C GLU A 89 -16.04 1.47 0.51
N GLU A 90 -17.05 0.70 0.13
CA GLU A 90 -16.90 -0.74 -0.13
C GLU A 90 -15.90 -1.01 -1.26
N GLN A 91 -15.98 -0.25 -2.35
CA GLN A 91 -15.04 -0.34 -3.45
C GLN A 91 -13.61 -0.02 -3.02
N ASN A 92 -13.41 1.01 -2.21
CA ASN A 92 -12.09 1.37 -1.70
C ASN A 92 -11.54 0.32 -0.73
N VAL A 93 -12.36 -0.22 0.18
CA VAL A 93 -11.96 -1.32 1.07
C VAL A 93 -11.53 -2.54 0.27
N LYS A 94 -12.29 -2.91 -0.76
CA LYS A 94 -11.94 -4.01 -1.65
C LYS A 94 -10.59 -3.79 -2.32
N LEU A 95 -10.35 -2.62 -2.88
CA LEU A 95 -9.06 -2.26 -3.49
C LEU A 95 -7.89 -2.41 -2.49
N PHE A 96 -8.04 -1.90 -1.26
CA PHE A 96 -6.99 -2.00 -0.23
C PHE A 96 -6.73 -3.46 0.19
N GLN A 97 -7.78 -4.26 0.31
CA GLN A 97 -7.67 -5.69 0.63
C GLN A 97 -7.01 -6.49 -0.48
N GLU A 98 -7.36 -6.26 -1.74
CA GLU A 98 -6.75 -6.90 -2.90
C GLU A 98 -5.26 -6.56 -2.99
N ARG A 99 -4.89 -5.29 -2.83
CA ARG A 99 -3.48 -4.88 -2.80
C ARG A 99 -2.72 -5.52 -1.64
N THR A 100 -3.33 -5.57 -0.45
CA THR A 100 -2.76 -6.26 0.71
C THR A 100 -2.52 -7.74 0.45
N ALA A 101 -3.46 -8.42 -0.20
CA ALA A 101 -3.32 -9.83 -0.54
C ALA A 101 -2.15 -10.08 -1.51
N ILE A 102 -2.00 -9.24 -2.54
CA ILE A 102 -0.87 -9.29 -3.47
C ILE A 102 0.46 -9.15 -2.71
N LEU A 103 0.61 -8.12 -1.88
CA LEU A 103 1.83 -7.88 -1.12
C LEU A 103 2.16 -9.01 -0.14
N LYS A 104 1.15 -9.62 0.49
CA LYS A 104 1.33 -10.80 1.34
C LYS A 104 1.82 -12.00 0.54
N ALA A 105 1.23 -12.26 -0.62
CA ALA A 105 1.65 -13.36 -1.50
C ALA A 105 3.09 -13.17 -1.98
N ASP A 106 3.49 -11.96 -2.35
CA ASP A 106 4.86 -11.66 -2.77
C ASP A 106 5.85 -11.79 -1.61
N ARG A 107 5.46 -11.40 -0.41
CA ARG A 107 6.25 -11.62 0.81
C ARG A 107 6.48 -13.11 1.08
N GLU A 108 5.45 -13.95 0.94
CA GLU A 108 5.60 -15.41 1.14
C GLU A 108 6.52 -16.03 0.10
N LYS A 109 6.41 -15.62 -1.17
CA LYS A 109 7.35 -16.05 -2.22
C LYS A 109 8.80 -15.69 -1.88
N LEU A 110 9.02 -14.46 -1.39
CA LEU A 110 10.35 -14.01 -0.98
C LEU A 110 10.89 -14.85 0.20
N ILE A 111 10.06 -15.10 1.22
CA ILE A 111 10.43 -15.92 2.38
C ILE A 111 10.81 -17.33 1.92
N GLU A 112 10.06 -17.95 1.02
CA GLU A 112 10.35 -19.29 0.52
C GLU A 112 11.65 -19.32 -0.31
N ALA A 113 11.89 -18.31 -1.15
CA ALA A 113 13.14 -18.19 -1.88
C ALA A 113 14.34 -18.03 -0.93
N LEU A 114 14.20 -17.27 0.15
CA LEU A 114 15.25 -17.12 1.17
C LEU A 114 15.49 -18.42 1.94
N ARG A 115 14.45 -19.18 2.27
CA ARG A 115 14.57 -20.51 2.91
C ARG A 115 15.31 -21.50 2.01
N SER A 116 14.95 -21.54 0.73
CA SER A 116 15.60 -22.39 -0.27
C SER A 116 17.09 -22.04 -0.42
N LEU A 117 17.40 -20.74 -0.53
CA LEU A 117 18.77 -20.24 -0.61
C LEU A 117 19.59 -20.64 0.62
N LYS A 118 19.02 -20.48 1.81
CA LYS A 118 19.66 -20.92 3.07
C LYS A 118 19.93 -22.41 3.08
N ALA A 119 18.97 -23.24 2.65
CA ALA A 119 19.13 -24.68 2.61
C ALA A 119 20.25 -25.11 1.67
N GLU A 120 20.35 -24.52 0.48
CA GLU A 120 21.44 -24.79 -0.48
C GLU A 120 22.81 -24.37 0.06
N THR A 121 22.88 -23.21 0.72
CA THR A 121 24.11 -22.73 1.34
C THR A 121 24.61 -23.68 2.44
N LEU A 122 23.70 -24.22 3.27
CA LEU A 122 24.02 -25.16 4.34
C LEU A 122 24.50 -26.53 3.82
N LYS A 123 24.08 -26.93 2.60
CA LYS A 123 24.58 -28.15 1.93
C LYS A 123 25.97 -27.99 1.33
N GLY A 124 26.60 -26.82 1.47
CA GLY A 124 27.90 -26.51 0.84
C GLY A 124 27.80 -26.13 -0.65
N ASN A 125 26.61 -26.14 -1.20
CA ASN A 125 26.30 -25.66 -2.55
C ASN A 125 25.99 -24.17 -2.46
N SER A 126 27.01 -23.32 -2.22
CA SER A 126 26.76 -21.88 -2.22
C SER A 126 26.30 -21.44 -3.61
N PRO A 127 25.05 -21.01 -3.78
CA PRO A 127 24.58 -20.45 -5.04
C PRO A 127 25.14 -19.03 -5.26
N ILE A 128 25.90 -18.50 -4.30
CA ILE A 128 26.51 -17.16 -4.36
C ILE A 128 27.87 -17.31 -5.06
N PRO A 129 28.06 -16.76 -6.26
CA PRO A 129 29.35 -16.76 -6.93
C PRO A 129 30.41 -16.10 -6.03
N LYS A 130 31.56 -16.73 -5.88
CA LYS A 130 32.70 -16.11 -5.22
C LYS A 130 33.06 -14.83 -6.00
N GLY A 131 32.73 -13.67 -5.47
CA GLY A 131 33.16 -12.39 -6.05
C GLY A 131 32.14 -11.25 -6.15
N ASN A 132 30.84 -11.50 -6.26
CA ASN A 132 29.87 -10.39 -6.32
C ASN A 132 28.49 -10.76 -5.73
N SER A 133 28.43 -10.77 -4.41
CA SER A 133 27.19 -11.08 -3.67
C SER A 133 26.05 -10.11 -3.98
N ASN A 134 26.35 -8.83 -4.19
CA ASN A 134 25.33 -7.80 -4.44
C ASN A 134 24.59 -8.01 -5.78
N GLU A 135 25.29 -8.39 -6.83
CA GLU A 135 24.66 -8.67 -8.13
C GLU A 135 23.78 -9.93 -8.06
N TYR A 136 24.22 -10.97 -7.34
CA TYR A 136 23.42 -12.17 -7.15
C TYR A 136 22.12 -11.89 -6.41
N PHE A 137 22.18 -11.13 -5.30
CA PHE A 137 20.99 -10.75 -4.54
C PHE A 137 20.04 -9.89 -5.38
N SER A 138 20.55 -8.91 -6.13
CA SER A 138 19.74 -8.07 -7.00
C SER A 138 19.01 -8.90 -8.07
N LYS A 139 19.70 -9.86 -8.72
CA LYS A 139 19.10 -10.75 -9.72
C LYS A 139 18.08 -11.72 -9.11
N THR A 140 18.30 -12.16 -7.88
CA THR A 140 17.39 -13.06 -7.17
C THR A 140 16.12 -12.31 -6.75
N ILE A 141 16.24 -11.10 -6.21
CA ILE A 141 15.10 -10.24 -5.86
C ILE A 141 14.29 -9.88 -7.11
N ALA A 142 14.95 -9.52 -8.21
CA ALA A 142 14.26 -9.18 -9.47
C ALA A 142 13.45 -10.34 -10.10
N LYS A 143 13.74 -11.59 -9.73
CA LYS A 143 12.96 -12.78 -10.16
C LYS A 143 11.73 -13.05 -9.29
N ILE A 144 11.61 -12.39 -8.14
CA ILE A 144 10.56 -12.61 -7.14
C ILE A 144 9.50 -11.50 -7.21
N THR A 145 9.84 -10.37 -7.83
CA THR A 145 8.91 -9.26 -8.13
C THR A 145 8.24 -9.45 -9.49
#